data_89fdc5c53c55ffbc380edcb8e026b763
#
_entry.id   89fdc5c53c55ffbc380edcb8e026b763
#
_cell.length_a   1.000
_cell.length_b   1.000
_cell.length_c   1.000
_cell.angle_alpha   90.00
_cell.angle_beta   90.00
_cell.angle_gamma   90.00
#
_symmetry.space_group_name_H-M   'P 1'
#
loop_
_entity.id
_entity.type
_entity.pdbx_description
1 polymer ?
#
loop_
_entity_poly.entity_id
_entity_poly.type
_entity_poly.pdbx_seq_one_letter_code
_entity_poly.pdbx_strand_id
1 'polypeptide(L)'
;MQIVELTTEDEWREAFPVMRELRTHLDEVTFLELMRQMKPEGYRLLAARDNRGVIRALAGIAALTNLYYGRHIWVYELITAASERSRGYGKALLDYVDALARDLGCDTVALASGLQRVDAHRFYEQKMEMQRSAYTFQKAIRPSIFTWPPAPPAPAATH
;
A
#
# COMPACT_ATOMS: atom_id res chain seq x y z
N MET A 1 -15.42 9.80 -9.21
CA MET A 1 -14.33 9.34 -8.33
C MET A 1 -13.49 10.54 -7.91
N GLN A 2 -13.19 10.65 -6.64
CA GLN A 2 -12.33 11.70 -6.09
C GLN A 2 -11.23 11.07 -5.24
N ILE A 3 -9.98 11.51 -5.40
CA ILE A 3 -8.86 11.08 -4.56
C ILE A 3 -8.56 12.18 -3.55
N VAL A 4 -8.53 11.83 -2.28
CA VAL A 4 -8.31 12.74 -1.16
C VAL A 4 -7.28 12.14 -0.19
N GLU A 5 -6.55 12.99 0.52
CA GLU A 5 -5.71 12.58 1.64
C GLU A 5 -6.52 12.61 2.93
N LEU A 6 -6.45 11.52 3.70
CA LEU A 6 -7.12 11.40 4.99
C LEU A 6 -6.17 11.86 6.09
N THR A 7 -6.54 12.91 6.81
CA THR A 7 -5.64 13.58 7.76
C THR A 7 -6.13 13.55 9.21
N THR A 8 -7.39 13.19 9.44
CA THR A 8 -7.99 13.16 10.77
C THR A 8 -8.24 11.73 11.25
N GLU A 9 -8.32 11.54 12.57
CA GLU A 9 -8.64 10.24 13.15
C GLU A 9 -10.02 9.72 12.72
N ASP A 10 -11.00 10.60 12.58
CA ASP A 10 -12.34 10.20 12.11
C ASP A 10 -12.29 9.68 10.68
N GLU A 11 -11.51 10.32 9.81
CA GLU A 11 -11.28 9.84 8.44
C GLU A 11 -10.54 8.51 8.43
N TRP A 12 -9.57 8.29 9.32
CA TRP A 12 -8.88 7.01 9.44
C TRP A 12 -9.82 5.91 9.90
N ARG A 13 -10.71 6.19 10.86
CA ARG A 13 -11.76 5.22 11.27
C ARG A 13 -12.65 4.85 10.10
N GLU A 14 -13.03 5.84 9.31
CA GLU A 14 -13.83 5.61 8.09
C GLU A 14 -13.11 4.70 7.09
N ALA A 15 -11.79 4.81 6.99
CA ALA A 15 -10.97 3.99 6.09
C ALA A 15 -10.76 2.55 6.59
N PHE A 16 -10.87 2.32 7.89
CA PHE A 16 -10.49 1.03 8.49
C PHE A 16 -11.23 -0.18 7.89
N PRO A 17 -12.54 -0.15 7.60
CA PRO A 17 -13.20 -1.30 6.97
C PRO A 17 -12.57 -1.75 5.66
N VAL A 18 -12.03 -0.84 4.86
CA VAL A 18 -11.31 -1.18 3.63
C VAL A 18 -9.89 -1.63 3.96
N MET A 19 -9.18 -0.93 4.85
CA MET A 19 -7.82 -1.28 5.24
C MET A 19 -7.72 -2.69 5.83
N ARG A 20 -8.69 -3.11 6.63
CA ARG A 20 -8.69 -4.44 7.24
C ARG A 20 -8.82 -5.58 6.23
N GLU A 21 -9.29 -5.33 5.02
CA GLU A 21 -9.32 -6.34 3.96
C GLU A 21 -7.89 -6.71 3.49
N LEU A 22 -6.94 -5.79 3.64
CA LEU A 22 -5.52 -6.04 3.35
C LEU A 22 -4.73 -6.43 4.62
N ARG A 23 -4.94 -5.69 5.70
CA ARG A 23 -4.23 -5.85 6.99
C ARG A 23 -5.14 -6.56 7.98
N THR A 24 -5.42 -7.82 7.70
CA THR A 24 -6.41 -8.65 8.41
C THR A 24 -6.09 -8.91 9.88
N HIS A 25 -4.84 -8.72 10.28
CA HIS A 25 -4.37 -8.90 11.66
C HIS A 25 -4.61 -7.68 12.57
N LEU A 26 -5.03 -6.55 12.00
CA LEU A 26 -5.27 -5.32 12.76
C LEU A 26 -6.73 -5.20 13.20
N ASP A 27 -6.93 -4.72 14.42
CA ASP A 27 -8.19 -4.13 14.87
C ASP A 27 -8.14 -2.60 14.71
N GLU A 28 -9.26 -1.93 14.90
CA GLU A 28 -9.34 -0.48 14.73
C GLU A 28 -8.46 0.27 15.71
N VAL A 29 -8.40 -0.17 16.97
CA VAL A 29 -7.59 0.48 18.00
C VAL A 29 -6.11 0.44 17.63
N THR A 30 -5.60 -0.73 17.27
CA THR A 30 -4.20 -0.90 16.86
C THR A 30 -3.90 -0.13 15.57
N PHE A 31 -4.83 -0.15 14.62
CA PHE A 31 -4.69 0.65 13.39
C PHE A 31 -4.52 2.14 13.69
N LEU A 32 -5.36 2.72 14.54
CA LEU A 32 -5.27 4.13 14.90
C LEU A 32 -3.98 4.46 15.66
N GLU A 33 -3.55 3.58 16.56
CA GLU A 33 -2.27 3.74 17.26
C GLU A 33 -1.09 3.78 16.29
N LEU A 34 -1.07 2.87 15.32
CA LEU A 34 -0.02 2.84 14.29
C LEU A 34 -0.07 4.08 13.40
N MET A 35 -1.26 4.54 13.03
CA MET A 35 -1.42 5.76 12.23
C MET A 35 -0.84 6.99 12.95
N ARG A 36 -1.06 7.10 14.27
CA ARG A 36 -0.48 8.18 15.08
C ARG A 36 1.04 8.14 15.10
N GLN A 37 1.63 6.95 15.08
CA GLN A 37 3.09 6.76 15.02
C GLN A 37 3.64 7.03 13.60
N MET A 38 2.95 6.57 12.57
CA MET A 38 3.42 6.64 11.19
C MET A 38 3.30 8.04 10.59
N LYS A 39 2.30 8.81 10.98
CA LYS A 39 2.09 10.16 10.43
C LYS A 39 3.30 11.09 10.62
N PRO A 40 3.90 11.20 11.83
CA PRO A 40 5.12 11.99 12.00
C PRO A 40 6.32 11.44 11.21
N GLU A 41 6.32 10.15 10.88
CA GLU A 41 7.36 9.52 10.06
C GLU A 41 7.19 9.80 8.56
N GLY A 42 6.17 10.55 8.18
CA GLY A 42 5.91 10.92 6.79
C GLY A 42 4.85 10.09 6.07
N TYR A 43 4.18 9.17 6.76
CA TYR A 43 3.11 8.36 6.17
C TYR A 43 1.90 9.21 5.81
N ARG A 44 1.35 8.96 4.62
CA ARG A 44 0.16 9.62 4.11
C ARG A 44 -0.82 8.56 3.63
N LEU A 45 -2.09 8.70 3.99
CA LEU A 45 -3.14 7.79 3.57
C LEU A 45 -4.05 8.48 2.56
N LEU A 46 -4.05 7.97 1.34
CA LEU A 46 -4.88 8.45 0.24
C LEU A 46 -6.10 7.54 0.10
N ALA A 47 -7.25 8.14 -0.18
CA ALA A 47 -8.49 7.40 -0.41
C ALA A 47 -9.10 7.79 -1.75
N ALA A 48 -9.60 6.80 -2.48
CA ALA A 48 -10.47 7.01 -3.62
C ALA A 48 -11.92 6.90 -3.14
N ARG A 49 -12.66 7.98 -3.26
CA ARG A 49 -14.08 8.04 -2.92
C ARG A 49 -14.92 7.95 -4.19
N ASP A 50 -16.03 7.25 -4.09
CA ASP A 50 -17.00 7.21 -5.19
C ASP A 50 -17.85 8.52 -5.24
N ASN A 51 -18.82 8.57 -6.16
CA ASN A 51 -19.68 9.74 -6.34
C ASN A 51 -20.60 10.03 -5.14
N ARG A 52 -20.72 9.09 -4.20
CA ARG A 52 -21.47 9.25 -2.95
C ARG A 52 -20.55 9.62 -1.79
N GLY A 53 -19.25 9.78 -2.03
CA GLY A 53 -18.26 10.08 -1.01
C GLY A 53 -17.78 8.86 -0.21
N VAL A 54 -18.17 7.65 -0.58
CA VAL A 54 -17.77 6.42 0.12
C VAL A 54 -16.37 6.01 -0.30
N ILE A 55 -15.53 5.66 0.67
CA ILE A 55 -14.17 5.14 0.42
C ILE A 55 -14.26 3.77 -0.22
N ARG A 56 -13.66 3.63 -1.40
CA ARG A 56 -13.64 2.38 -2.18
C ARG A 56 -12.26 1.78 -2.32
N ALA A 57 -11.22 2.58 -2.18
CA ALA A 57 -9.84 2.12 -2.24
C ALA A 57 -8.94 3.03 -1.43
N LEU A 58 -7.79 2.49 -1.03
CA LEU A 58 -6.79 3.19 -0.21
C LEU A 58 -5.39 2.96 -0.77
N ALA A 59 -4.55 3.98 -0.64
CA ALA A 59 -3.11 3.86 -0.83
C ALA A 59 -2.40 4.52 0.35
N GLY A 60 -1.57 3.77 1.05
CA GLY A 60 -0.68 4.28 2.09
C GLY A 60 0.71 4.50 1.51
N ILE A 61 1.25 5.70 1.64
CA ILE A 61 2.51 6.08 1.00
C ILE A 61 3.41 6.90 1.93
N ALA A 62 4.69 6.93 1.62
CA ALA A 62 5.62 7.93 2.14
C ALA A 62 6.67 8.29 1.10
N ALA A 63 7.09 9.56 1.09
CA ALA A 63 8.23 10.00 0.30
C ALA A 63 9.50 9.80 1.12
N LEU A 64 10.41 8.98 0.62
CA LEU A 64 11.61 8.53 1.32
C LEU A 64 12.84 8.75 0.44
N THR A 65 14.03 8.69 1.06
CA THR A 65 15.29 8.71 0.35
C THR A 65 16.15 7.53 0.81
N ASN A 66 16.67 6.76 -0.15
CA ASN A 66 17.64 5.71 0.12
C ASN A 66 18.74 5.68 -0.95
N LEU A 67 19.74 4.84 -0.74
CA LEU A 67 20.89 4.75 -1.66
C LEU A 67 20.57 3.97 -2.94
N TYR A 68 19.52 3.19 -2.95
CA TYR A 68 19.13 2.36 -4.10
C TYR A 68 18.25 3.12 -5.09
N TYR A 69 17.20 3.79 -4.58
CA TYR A 69 16.23 4.50 -5.41
C TYR A 69 16.46 6.02 -5.48
N GLY A 70 17.30 6.57 -4.58
CA GLY A 70 17.33 8.01 -4.35
C GLY A 70 16.02 8.49 -3.72
N ARG A 71 15.54 9.64 -4.15
CA ARG A 71 14.23 10.15 -3.71
C ARG A 71 13.12 9.34 -4.38
N HIS A 72 12.24 8.75 -3.59
CA HIS A 72 11.18 7.86 -4.10
C HIS A 72 9.93 7.91 -3.24
N ILE A 73 8.81 7.47 -3.79
CA ILE A 73 7.64 7.13 -3.00
C ILE A 73 7.61 5.63 -2.76
N TRP A 74 7.49 5.25 -1.49
CA TRP A 74 7.20 3.88 -1.10
C TRP A 74 5.70 3.73 -0.86
N VAL A 75 5.08 2.77 -1.52
CA VAL A 75 3.67 2.43 -1.32
C VAL A 75 3.59 1.28 -0.32
N TYR A 76 3.11 1.58 0.87
CA TYR A 76 2.95 0.59 1.95
C TYR A 76 1.71 -0.27 1.77
N GLU A 77 0.61 0.34 1.35
CA GLU A 77 -0.66 -0.31 1.13
C GLU A 77 -1.26 0.16 -0.19
N LEU A 78 -1.88 -0.78 -0.89
CA LEU A 78 -2.79 -0.51 -1.99
C LEU A 78 -3.90 -1.54 -1.93
N ILE A 79 -5.11 -1.10 -1.66
CA ILE A 79 -6.26 -1.99 -1.52
C ILE A 79 -7.52 -1.36 -2.11
N THR A 80 -8.23 -2.12 -2.93
CA THR A 80 -9.59 -1.79 -3.37
C THR A 80 -10.56 -2.71 -2.63
N ALA A 81 -11.64 -2.15 -2.10
CA ALA A 81 -12.70 -2.93 -1.46
C ALA A 81 -13.13 -4.08 -2.39
N ALA A 82 -13.31 -5.28 -1.83
CA ALA A 82 -13.56 -6.49 -2.63
C ALA A 82 -14.74 -6.34 -3.59
N SER A 83 -15.79 -5.63 -3.15
CA SER A 83 -16.99 -5.35 -3.96
C SER A 83 -16.75 -4.40 -5.14
N GLU A 84 -15.62 -3.70 -5.15
CA GLU A 84 -15.32 -2.61 -6.09
C GLU A 84 -14.12 -2.91 -7.00
N ARG A 85 -13.62 -4.13 -6.99
CA ARG A 85 -12.47 -4.52 -7.82
C ARG A 85 -12.79 -4.43 -9.31
N SER A 86 -11.75 -4.20 -10.12
CA SER A 86 -11.84 -4.08 -11.59
C SER A 86 -12.64 -2.87 -12.08
N ARG A 87 -12.84 -1.86 -11.23
CA ARG A 87 -13.49 -0.59 -11.58
C ARG A 87 -12.51 0.58 -11.75
N GLY A 88 -11.22 0.30 -11.71
CA GLY A 88 -10.18 1.30 -11.96
C GLY A 88 -9.73 2.13 -10.75
N TYR A 89 -10.19 1.82 -9.54
CA TYR A 89 -9.79 2.57 -8.34
C TYR A 89 -8.30 2.46 -8.03
N GLY A 90 -7.75 1.24 -8.11
CA GLY A 90 -6.31 1.02 -7.86
C GLY A 90 -5.43 1.74 -8.87
N LYS A 91 -5.81 1.70 -10.14
CA LYS A 91 -5.10 2.43 -11.20
C LYS A 91 -5.15 3.94 -10.96
N ALA A 92 -6.32 4.47 -10.64
CA ALA A 92 -6.48 5.90 -10.36
C ALA A 92 -5.63 6.35 -9.18
N LEU A 93 -5.55 5.56 -8.11
CA LEU A 93 -4.69 5.84 -6.96
C LEU A 93 -3.21 5.85 -7.36
N LEU A 94 -2.73 4.85 -8.09
CA LEU A 94 -1.33 4.80 -8.50
C LEU A 94 -0.98 5.88 -9.54
N ASP A 95 -1.88 6.22 -10.45
CA ASP A 95 -1.70 7.36 -11.35
C ASP A 95 -1.56 8.68 -10.57
N TYR A 96 -2.35 8.85 -9.51
CA TYR A 96 -2.23 9.99 -8.60
C TYR A 96 -0.89 9.99 -7.86
N VAL A 97 -0.44 8.83 -7.39
CA VAL A 97 0.86 8.66 -6.73
C VAL A 97 2.01 9.00 -7.69
N ASP A 98 1.92 8.58 -8.95
CA ASP A 98 2.91 8.90 -9.97
C ASP A 98 3.02 10.42 -10.19
N ALA A 99 1.88 11.10 -10.27
CA ALA A 99 1.86 12.56 -10.41
C ALA A 99 2.46 13.24 -9.16
N LEU A 100 2.11 12.77 -7.98
CA LEU A 100 2.65 13.26 -6.72
C LEU A 100 4.17 13.03 -6.64
N ALA A 101 4.66 11.89 -7.10
CA ALA A 101 6.08 11.58 -7.15
C ALA A 101 6.84 12.61 -8.02
N ARG A 102 6.31 12.95 -9.17
CA ARG A 102 6.89 13.99 -10.03
C ARG A 102 6.93 15.34 -9.33
N ASP A 103 5.84 15.73 -8.70
CA ASP A 103 5.75 17.01 -7.97
C ASP A 103 6.74 17.08 -6.80
N LEU A 104 7.02 15.97 -6.14
CA LEU A 104 7.95 15.89 -5.02
C LEU A 104 9.42 15.64 -5.44
N GLY A 105 9.70 15.59 -6.74
CA GLY A 105 11.05 15.34 -7.24
C GLY A 105 11.53 13.91 -6.99
N CYS A 106 10.61 12.95 -6.97
CA CYS A 106 10.93 11.54 -6.81
C CYS A 106 11.16 10.89 -8.16
N ASP A 107 12.19 10.05 -8.26
CA ASP A 107 12.55 9.35 -9.49
C ASP A 107 11.85 7.98 -9.62
N THR A 108 11.31 7.45 -8.52
CA THR A 108 10.78 6.09 -8.47
C THR A 108 9.56 6.01 -7.56
N VAL A 109 8.63 5.17 -7.94
CA VAL A 109 7.56 4.65 -7.08
C VAL A 109 7.80 3.15 -6.92
N ALA A 110 7.90 2.68 -5.68
CA ALA A 110 8.20 1.29 -5.39
C ALA A 110 7.27 0.74 -4.32
N LEU A 111 7.08 -0.57 -4.36
CA LEU A 111 6.28 -1.29 -3.38
C LEU A 111 6.78 -2.73 -3.21
N ALA A 112 6.38 -3.37 -2.13
CA ALA A 112 6.51 -4.82 -1.96
C ALA A 112 5.12 -5.43 -1.96
N SER A 113 4.98 -6.60 -2.57
CA SER A 113 3.72 -7.35 -2.61
C SER A 113 3.98 -8.80 -2.19
N GLY A 114 3.07 -9.37 -1.39
CA GLY A 114 3.19 -10.75 -0.96
C GLY A 114 3.30 -11.72 -2.14
N LEU A 115 4.12 -12.74 -2.00
CA LEU A 115 4.41 -13.70 -3.09
C LEU A 115 3.16 -14.39 -3.64
N GLN A 116 2.13 -14.57 -2.80
CA GLN A 116 0.87 -15.24 -3.14
C GLN A 116 -0.12 -14.34 -3.90
N ARG A 117 0.12 -13.03 -3.94
CA ARG A 117 -0.79 -12.05 -4.56
C ARG A 117 -0.58 -11.94 -6.07
N VAL A 118 -0.79 -13.03 -6.78
CA VAL A 118 -0.51 -13.16 -8.21
C VAL A 118 -1.29 -12.17 -9.07
N ASP A 119 -2.57 -11.93 -8.73
CA ASP A 119 -3.40 -10.96 -9.46
C ASP A 119 -2.90 -9.53 -9.27
N ALA A 120 -2.42 -9.18 -8.06
CA ALA A 120 -1.81 -7.88 -7.81
C ALA A 120 -0.52 -7.71 -8.63
N HIS A 121 0.33 -8.75 -8.69
CA HIS A 121 1.56 -8.72 -9.49
C HIS A 121 1.25 -8.48 -10.96
N ARG A 122 0.24 -9.15 -11.49
CA ARG A 122 -0.20 -8.97 -12.88
C ARG A 122 -0.67 -7.53 -13.13
N PHE A 123 -1.42 -6.96 -12.19
CA PHE A 123 -1.86 -5.58 -12.25
C PHE A 123 -0.66 -4.61 -12.29
N TYR A 124 0.31 -4.78 -11.40
CA TYR A 124 1.49 -3.91 -11.38
C TYR A 124 2.31 -4.01 -12.66
N GLU A 125 2.56 -5.20 -13.15
CA GLU A 125 3.40 -5.43 -14.33
C GLU A 125 2.70 -5.04 -15.64
N GLN A 126 1.43 -5.37 -15.80
CA GLN A 126 0.72 -5.21 -17.06
C GLN A 126 -0.01 -3.88 -17.21
N LYS A 127 -0.49 -3.30 -16.11
CA LYS A 127 -1.29 -2.07 -16.15
C LYS A 127 -0.57 -0.85 -15.61
N MET A 128 0.41 -1.03 -14.72
CA MET A 128 1.12 0.07 -14.07
C MET A 128 2.58 0.18 -14.52
N GLU A 129 3.01 -0.62 -15.48
CA GLU A 129 4.36 -0.57 -16.06
C GLU A 129 5.47 -0.72 -15.02
N MET A 130 5.20 -1.46 -13.94
CA MET A 130 6.18 -1.70 -12.89
C MET A 130 6.99 -2.96 -13.18
N GLN A 131 8.24 -2.98 -12.71
CA GLN A 131 9.14 -4.12 -12.86
C GLN A 131 9.29 -4.84 -11.52
N ARG A 132 9.29 -6.16 -11.56
CA ARG A 132 9.61 -6.99 -10.41
C ARG A 132 11.13 -6.99 -10.22
N SER A 133 11.62 -6.35 -9.17
CA SER A 133 13.05 -6.05 -9.05
C SER A 133 13.73 -6.67 -7.82
N ALA A 134 12.99 -7.08 -6.79
CA ALA A 134 13.59 -7.53 -5.55
C ALA A 134 12.73 -8.52 -4.79
N TYR A 135 13.35 -9.26 -3.87
CA TYR A 135 12.68 -10.09 -2.87
C TYR A 135 12.84 -9.43 -1.50
N THR A 136 11.80 -9.45 -0.68
CA THR A 136 11.86 -9.03 0.71
C THR A 136 12.22 -10.20 1.60
N PHE A 137 13.24 -10.03 2.45
CA PHE A 137 13.65 -11.02 3.46
C PHE A 137 13.30 -10.45 4.83
N GLN A 138 12.67 -11.26 5.67
CA GLN A 138 12.25 -10.84 7.00
C GLN A 138 12.44 -11.95 8.02
N LYS A 139 12.71 -11.58 9.27
CA LYS A 139 12.64 -12.51 10.40
C LYS A 139 12.04 -11.81 11.60
N ALA A 140 11.28 -12.55 12.38
CA ALA A 140 10.77 -12.05 13.66
C ALA A 140 11.91 -12.01 14.68
N ILE A 141 12.07 -10.87 15.34
CA ILE A 141 13.03 -10.72 16.45
C ILE A 141 12.40 -11.16 17.77
N ARG A 142 11.08 -10.97 17.91
CA ARG A 142 10.30 -11.40 19.07
C ARG A 142 8.87 -11.70 18.62
N PRO A 143 8.11 -12.53 19.38
CA PRO A 143 6.70 -12.76 19.06
C PRO A 143 5.90 -11.46 19.11
N SER A 144 5.04 -11.25 18.12
CA SER A 144 4.14 -10.10 18.04
C SER A 144 2.99 -10.40 17.09
N ILE A 145 1.98 -9.53 17.05
CA ILE A 145 0.89 -9.63 16.07
C ILE A 145 1.37 -9.43 14.63
N PHE A 146 2.60 -8.89 14.46
CA PHE A 146 3.22 -8.66 13.17
C PHE A 146 4.09 -9.82 12.69
N THR A 147 4.16 -10.93 13.46
CA THR A 147 4.84 -12.14 13.00
C THR A 147 3.94 -12.89 12.02
N TRP A 148 4.37 -12.94 10.78
CA TRP A 148 3.68 -13.66 9.73
C TRP A 148 4.04 -15.15 9.77
N PRO A 149 3.14 -16.06 9.33
CA PRO A 149 3.54 -17.43 9.08
C PRO A 149 4.72 -17.44 8.09
N PRO A 150 5.65 -18.40 8.20
CA PRO A 150 6.77 -18.46 7.28
C PRO A 150 6.29 -18.45 5.84
N ALA A 151 6.98 -17.69 5.00
CA ALA A 151 6.70 -17.68 3.57
C ALA A 151 6.82 -19.11 3.03
N PRO A 152 6.01 -19.49 2.03
CA PRO A 152 6.22 -20.77 1.36
C PRO A 152 7.65 -20.82 0.80
N PRO A 153 8.26 -22.01 0.76
CA PRO A 153 9.61 -22.13 0.23
C PRO A 153 9.68 -21.56 -1.18
N ALA A 154 10.79 -20.88 -1.49
CA ALA A 154 11.02 -20.38 -2.83
C ALA A 154 10.88 -21.53 -3.84
N PRO A 155 10.29 -21.28 -5.04
CA PRO A 155 10.27 -22.29 -6.07
C PRO A 155 11.71 -22.75 -6.35
N ALA A 156 11.90 -24.07 -6.52
CA ALA A 156 13.22 -24.63 -6.82
C ALA A 156 13.81 -23.92 -8.03
N ALA A 157 15.10 -23.53 -7.93
CA ALA A 157 15.81 -22.95 -9.06
C ALA A 157 15.81 -23.99 -10.19
N THR A 158 15.19 -23.67 -11.32
CA THR A 158 15.33 -24.46 -12.54
C THR A 158 16.69 -24.14 -13.12
N HIS A 159 17.59 -25.14 -13.08
CA HIS A 159 18.89 -25.06 -13.73
C HIS A 159 18.72 -25.19 -15.23
#